data_dc81ad6d28871d20d2687416c680a41a
#
_entry.id   dc81ad6d28871d20d2687416c680a41a
#
_cell.length_a   1.000
_cell.length_b   1.000
_cell.length_c   1.000
_cell.angle_alpha   90.00
_cell.angle_beta   90.00
_cell.angle_gamma   90.00
#
_symmetry.space_group_name_H-M   'P 1'
#
loop_
_entity.id
_entity.type
_entity.pdbx_description
1 polymer ?
#
loop_
_entity_poly.entity_id
_entity_poly.type
_entity_poly.pdbx_seq_one_letter_code
_entity_poly.pdbx_strand_id
1 'polypeptide(L)'
;MKVINLDEIRPKQYESNIERYGVNGCIICGRPLSKRDMENGKFVHLLPNGDITDSQELDGRIPETHDLGWWQVGCTCYKNFLNAAYTKPVKTWMIENGYLE
;
A
#
# COMPACT_ATOMS: atom_id res chain seq x y z
N MET A 1 -1.62 8.34 11.29
CA MET A 1 -1.76 7.89 9.88
C MET A 1 -0.43 8.03 9.20
N LYS A 2 -0.03 7.05 8.42
CA LYS A 2 1.32 6.96 7.91
C LYS A 2 1.35 6.58 6.43
N VAL A 3 2.43 6.97 5.79
CA VAL A 3 2.76 6.59 4.41
C VAL A 3 4.09 5.87 4.44
N ILE A 4 4.20 4.79 3.67
CA ILE A 4 5.45 4.07 3.51
C ILE A 4 5.61 3.67 2.04
N ASN A 5 6.86 3.64 1.56
CA ASN A 5 7.13 3.14 0.22
C ASN A 5 7.06 1.62 0.21
N LEU A 6 6.44 1.04 -0.82
CA LEU A 6 6.31 -0.41 -0.95
C LEU A 6 7.65 -1.14 -0.90
N ASP A 7 8.70 -0.56 -1.47
CA ASP A 7 10.02 -1.18 -1.49
C ASP A 7 10.60 -1.39 -0.09
N GLU A 8 10.17 -0.59 0.89
CA GLU A 8 10.64 -0.69 2.27
C GLU A 8 10.05 -1.91 3.01
N ILE A 9 8.90 -2.41 2.57
CA ILE A 9 8.21 -3.51 3.28
C ILE A 9 7.99 -4.74 2.43
N ARG A 10 8.31 -4.71 1.12
CA ARG A 10 8.19 -5.88 0.27
C ARG A 10 9.22 -6.94 0.64
N PRO A 11 8.81 -8.21 0.77
CA PRO A 11 9.76 -9.29 1.04
C PRO A 11 10.63 -9.58 -0.18
N LYS A 12 11.77 -10.24 0.04
CA LYS A 12 12.66 -10.63 -1.05
C LYS A 12 11.98 -11.51 -2.10
N GLN A 13 10.95 -12.24 -1.69
CA GLN A 13 10.20 -13.14 -2.56
C GLN A 13 9.15 -12.44 -3.41
N TYR A 14 9.02 -11.10 -3.31
CA TYR A 14 7.96 -10.39 -4.01
C TYR A 14 7.96 -10.67 -5.52
N GLU A 15 9.11 -10.52 -6.18
CA GLU A 15 9.20 -10.71 -7.63
C GLU A 15 8.90 -12.15 -8.03
N SER A 16 9.43 -13.13 -7.30
CA SER A 16 9.15 -14.54 -7.60
C SER A 16 7.68 -14.88 -7.34
N ASN A 17 7.06 -14.25 -6.34
CA ASN A 17 5.63 -14.42 -6.10
C ASN A 17 4.79 -13.85 -7.26
N ILE A 18 5.16 -12.69 -7.79
CA ILE A 18 4.48 -12.10 -8.95
C ILE A 18 4.61 -13.00 -10.18
N GLU A 19 5.79 -13.53 -10.44
CA GLU A 19 5.99 -14.49 -11.56
C GLU A 19 5.15 -15.74 -11.39
N ARG A 20 5.02 -16.24 -10.17
CA ARG A 20 4.33 -17.50 -9.88
C ARG A 20 2.82 -17.35 -9.84
N TYR A 21 2.31 -16.27 -9.24
CA TYR A 21 0.88 -16.10 -8.92
C TYR A 21 0.21 -14.97 -9.68
N GLY A 22 0.95 -14.12 -10.38
CA GLY A 22 0.39 -12.96 -11.07
C GLY A 22 0.22 -11.75 -10.13
N VAL A 23 -0.45 -10.72 -10.62
CA VAL A 23 -0.52 -9.40 -9.95
C VAL A 23 -1.80 -9.16 -9.16
N ASN A 24 -2.69 -10.15 -9.05
CA ASN A 24 -4.00 -9.98 -8.43
C ASN A 24 -4.06 -10.33 -6.94
N GLY A 25 -2.92 -10.62 -6.32
CA GLY A 25 -2.84 -10.97 -4.91
C GLY A 25 -2.55 -9.76 -4.03
N CYS A 26 -1.91 -10.02 -2.89
CA CYS A 26 -1.49 -8.98 -1.97
C CYS A 26 -0.49 -8.03 -2.64
N ILE A 27 -0.77 -6.74 -2.63
CA ILE A 27 0.10 -5.74 -3.28
C ILE A 27 1.48 -5.64 -2.61
N ILE A 28 1.61 -6.06 -1.36
CA ILE A 28 2.88 -5.99 -0.63
C ILE A 28 3.76 -7.19 -0.91
N CYS A 29 3.24 -8.41 -0.74
CA CYS A 29 4.07 -9.62 -0.89
C CYS A 29 3.89 -10.38 -2.20
N GLY A 30 2.84 -10.08 -2.95
CA GLY A 30 2.58 -10.74 -4.24
C GLY A 30 1.93 -12.13 -4.14
N ARG A 31 1.69 -12.65 -2.95
CA ARG A 31 1.03 -13.96 -2.78
C ARG A 31 -0.48 -13.83 -2.92
N PRO A 32 -1.17 -14.90 -3.35
CA PRO A 32 -2.62 -14.87 -3.39
C PRO A 32 -3.22 -14.58 -2.02
N LEU A 33 -4.33 -13.85 -2.00
CA LEU A 33 -5.06 -13.58 -0.77
C LEU A 33 -5.81 -14.85 -0.37
N SER A 34 -5.64 -15.27 0.89
CA SER A 34 -6.39 -16.40 1.43
C SER A 34 -7.85 -15.98 1.67
N LYS A 35 -8.72 -16.96 1.89
CA LYS A 35 -10.10 -16.68 2.26
C LYS A 35 -10.17 -15.80 3.51
N ARG A 36 -9.32 -16.08 4.50
CA ARG A 36 -9.23 -15.30 5.74
C ARG A 36 -8.82 -13.85 5.45
N ASP A 37 -7.84 -13.65 4.56
CA ASP A 37 -7.40 -12.31 4.17
C ASP A 37 -8.55 -11.52 3.53
N MET A 38 -9.29 -12.15 2.62
CA MET A 38 -10.42 -11.52 1.95
C MET A 38 -11.55 -11.17 2.94
N GLU A 39 -11.82 -12.04 3.90
CA GLU A 39 -12.81 -11.80 4.94
C GLU A 39 -12.44 -10.65 5.87
N ASN A 40 -11.15 -10.48 6.16
CA ASN A 40 -10.68 -9.38 7.01
C ASN A 40 -10.69 -8.03 6.30
N GLY A 41 -10.66 -8.00 4.98
CA GLY A 41 -10.85 -6.78 4.19
C GLY A 41 -9.88 -5.66 4.51
N LYS A 42 -8.57 -5.93 4.56
CA LYS A 42 -7.56 -4.91 4.80
C LYS A 42 -7.11 -4.31 3.48
N PHE A 43 -7.23 -2.99 3.36
CA PHE A 43 -6.91 -2.26 2.13
C PHE A 43 -5.93 -1.13 2.41
N VAL A 44 -5.11 -0.82 1.40
CA VAL A 44 -4.24 0.35 1.42
C VAL A 44 -4.46 1.14 0.13
N HIS A 45 -4.32 2.46 0.23
CA HIS A 45 -4.40 3.37 -0.92
C HIS A 45 -3.03 3.41 -1.58
N LEU A 46 -2.96 3.03 -2.85
CA LEU A 46 -1.72 3.08 -3.63
C LEU A 46 -1.56 4.50 -4.19
N LEU A 47 -0.49 5.14 -3.76
CA LEU A 47 -0.16 6.52 -4.11
C LEU A 47 0.86 6.55 -5.25
N PRO A 48 1.06 7.71 -5.91
CA PRO A 48 2.16 7.86 -6.86
C PRO A 48 3.51 7.49 -6.24
N ASN A 49 4.45 7.05 -7.07
CA ASN A 49 5.80 6.66 -6.66
C ASN A 49 5.89 5.39 -5.82
N GLY A 50 4.84 4.56 -5.81
CA GLY A 50 4.87 3.30 -5.07
C GLY A 50 4.70 3.44 -3.57
N ASP A 51 4.19 4.57 -3.11
CA ASP A 51 3.87 4.78 -1.70
C ASP A 51 2.47 4.25 -1.39
N ILE A 52 2.26 3.81 -0.16
CA ILE A 52 0.95 3.34 0.30
C ILE A 52 0.58 3.98 1.63
N THR A 53 -0.72 4.12 1.87
CA THR A 53 -1.24 4.60 3.15
C THR A 53 -2.55 3.89 3.48
N ASP A 54 -2.88 3.82 4.76
CA ASP A 54 -4.19 3.36 5.23
C ASP A 54 -5.15 4.53 5.49
N SER A 55 -4.68 5.76 5.31
CA SER A 55 -5.47 6.97 5.55
C SER A 55 -6.41 7.27 4.38
N GLN A 56 -7.62 7.71 4.70
CA GLN A 56 -8.59 8.18 3.71
C GLN A 56 -8.41 9.67 3.39
N GLU A 57 -7.47 10.35 4.03
CA GLU A 57 -7.28 11.80 3.83
C GLU A 57 -6.94 12.19 2.39
N LEU A 58 -6.33 11.27 1.64
CA LEU A 58 -5.94 11.53 0.26
C LEU A 58 -7.00 11.18 -0.77
N ASP A 59 -8.13 10.59 -0.34
CA ASP A 59 -9.24 10.32 -1.24
C ASP A 59 -9.78 11.63 -1.82
N GLY A 60 -9.85 11.71 -3.14
CA GLY A 60 -10.33 12.90 -3.83
C GLY A 60 -9.34 14.06 -3.91
N ARG A 61 -8.18 13.95 -3.27
CA ARG A 61 -7.13 14.98 -3.33
C ARG A 61 -6.09 14.70 -4.40
N ILE A 62 -5.93 13.44 -4.78
CA ILE A 62 -5.03 13.03 -5.85
C ILE A 62 -5.81 13.05 -7.15
N PRO A 63 -5.30 13.70 -8.23
CA PRO A 63 -5.99 13.67 -9.53
C PRO A 63 -6.22 12.23 -9.99
N GLU A 64 -7.37 11.97 -10.61
CA GLU A 64 -7.73 10.62 -11.10
C GLU A 64 -6.66 10.02 -12.00
N THR A 65 -5.97 10.84 -12.76
CA THR A 65 -4.88 10.39 -13.64
C THR A 65 -3.67 9.84 -12.87
N HIS A 66 -3.53 10.19 -11.59
CA HIS A 66 -2.42 9.77 -10.72
C HIS A 66 -2.88 8.87 -9.59
N ASP A 67 -4.17 8.72 -9.38
CA ASP A 67 -4.72 7.89 -8.30
C ASP A 67 -4.76 6.43 -8.76
N LEU A 68 -4.00 5.59 -8.08
CA LEU A 68 -3.89 4.17 -8.40
C LEU A 68 -4.88 3.30 -7.62
N GLY A 69 -5.72 3.92 -6.79
CA GLY A 69 -6.83 3.26 -6.11
C GLY A 69 -6.46 2.50 -4.83
N TRP A 70 -7.44 1.79 -4.31
CA TRP A 70 -7.31 0.98 -3.10
C TRP A 70 -7.09 -0.48 -3.46
N TRP A 71 -6.14 -1.12 -2.77
CA TRP A 71 -5.74 -2.50 -3.06
C TRP A 71 -5.75 -3.32 -1.79
N GLN A 72 -6.24 -4.53 -1.88
CA GLN A 72 -6.31 -5.43 -0.74
C GLN A 72 -4.92 -6.01 -0.42
N VAL A 73 -4.65 -6.18 0.88
CA VAL A 73 -3.40 -6.75 1.37
C VAL A 73 -3.71 -7.89 2.33
N GLY A 74 -2.77 -8.82 2.46
CA GLY A 74 -2.87 -9.91 3.42
C GLY A 74 -2.75 -9.39 4.86
N CYS A 75 -3.31 -10.14 5.81
CA CYS A 75 -3.31 -9.73 7.22
C CYS A 75 -1.92 -9.57 7.79
N THR A 76 -1.00 -10.48 7.46
CA THR A 76 0.39 -10.41 7.93
C THR A 76 1.09 -9.18 7.35
N CYS A 77 0.90 -8.91 6.06
CA CYS A 77 1.48 -7.74 5.41
C CYS A 77 0.92 -6.44 5.98
N TYR A 78 -0.35 -6.41 6.31
CA TYR A 78 -0.96 -5.25 6.94
C TYR A 78 -0.35 -4.97 8.33
N LYS A 79 -0.12 -6.02 9.12
CA LYS A 79 0.57 -5.89 10.41
C LYS A 79 1.98 -5.34 10.23
N ASN A 80 2.70 -5.84 9.23
CA ASN A 80 4.03 -5.34 8.92
C ASN A 80 4.00 -3.86 8.52
N PHE A 81 2.98 -3.46 7.75
CA PHE A 81 2.76 -2.05 7.42
C PHE A 81 2.54 -1.20 8.67
N LEU A 82 1.68 -1.65 9.60
CA LEU A 82 1.40 -0.92 10.83
C LEU A 82 2.63 -0.80 11.74
N ASN A 83 3.53 -1.78 11.71
CA ASN A 83 4.71 -1.85 12.56
C ASN A 83 5.99 -1.37 11.86
N ALA A 84 5.90 -0.86 10.64
CA ALA A 84 7.08 -0.42 9.89
C ALA A 84 7.81 0.71 10.60
N ALA A 85 9.14 0.59 10.67
CA ALA A 85 9.99 1.57 11.35
C ALA A 85 10.11 2.87 10.56
N TYR A 86 10.11 2.78 9.25
CA TYR A 86 10.31 3.93 8.36
C TYR A 86 8.98 4.34 7.76
N THR A 87 8.31 5.29 8.44
CA THR A 87 7.03 5.82 7.97
C THR A 87 7.10 7.33 7.92
N LYS A 88 6.28 7.89 7.05
CA LYS A 88 6.15 9.34 6.87
C LYS A 88 4.72 9.74 7.23
N PRO A 89 4.51 10.81 7.99
CA PRO A 89 3.14 11.30 8.22
C PRO A 89 2.47 11.69 6.90
N VAL A 90 1.18 11.46 6.79
CA VAL A 90 0.42 11.78 5.57
C VAL A 90 0.59 13.25 5.18
N LYS A 91 0.52 14.15 6.17
CA LYS A 91 0.67 15.59 5.92
C LYS A 91 2.03 15.94 5.31
N THR A 92 3.10 15.31 5.82
CA THR A 92 4.45 15.50 5.28
C THR A 92 4.51 15.04 3.83
N TRP A 93 3.96 13.85 3.55
CA TRP A 93 3.89 13.33 2.18
C TRP A 93 3.15 14.27 1.24
N MET A 94 2.01 14.82 1.69
CA MET A 94 1.22 15.76 0.90
C MET A 94 2.03 17.02 0.55
N ILE A 95 2.76 17.57 1.51
CA ILE A 95 3.61 18.75 1.29
C ILE A 95 4.70 18.44 0.28
N GLU A 96 5.41 17.32 0.46
CA GLU A 96 6.52 16.93 -0.41
C GLU A 96 6.09 16.64 -1.85
N ASN A 97 4.86 16.18 -2.04
CA ASN A 97 4.35 15.81 -3.36
C ASN A 97 3.39 16.84 -3.97
N GLY A 98 3.22 17.99 -3.31
CA GLY A 98 2.46 19.11 -3.86
C GLY A 98 0.93 18.98 -3.75
N TYR A 99 0.42 18.16 -2.83
CA TYR A 99 -1.03 17.97 -2.64
C TYR A 99 -1.60 18.76 -1.47
N LEU A 100 -0.76 19.50 -0.75
CA LEU A 100 -1.18 20.37 0.34
C LEU A 100 -0.73 21.80 0.03
N GLU A 101 -1.67 22.70 -0.01
CA GLU A 101 -1.42 24.12 -0.23
C GLU A 101 -0.97 24.84 1.06
#